data_13f8c430107bf493c5ae236e40e3b226
#
_entry.id   13f8c430107bf493c5ae236e40e3b226
#
_cell.length_a   1.000
_cell.length_b   1.000
_cell.length_c   1.000
_cell.angle_alpha   90.00
_cell.angle_beta   90.00
_cell.angle_gamma   90.00
#
_symmetry.space_group_name_H-M   'P 1'
#
loop_
_entity.id
_entity.type
_entity.pdbx_description
1 polymer ?
#
loop_
_entity_poly.entity_id
_entity_poly.type
_entity_poly.pdbx_seq_one_letter_code
_entity_poly.pdbx_strand_id
1 'polypeptide(L)'
;MIGRLGGLTLCASMNASGGPRHLVSCYHEVVPRDQQSGAVAEAFASLVGPHVDDERIPLDRAALTIARTEYPDLDFDPYLGRLEELARCAKARLPRVAEPGETIAALNYVLFEQEGFRGNREDYYDPRNSFLNDVLQRKLGIPITLALVYMEVARRIGFPLFGVGMPGHFLLKHYDVEGRETLIDAFNRGAIVTARECQNRLDEIYSGQLPLQPQFLLSVSRRQMLTRILNNLKNVYRAARNLRKALVVVDLICAIYPRSPEDVKQRALLRYSVGQLRGAVEDLEEYLKMSPDASDADEVRHTALSIRRSLATRN
;
A
#
# COMPACT_ATOMS: atom_id res chain seq x y z
N MET A 1 19.72 1.09 40.99
CA MET A 1 20.15 2.38 40.37
C MET A 1 20.29 2.16 38.88
N ILE A 2 19.36 2.67 38.09
CA ILE A 2 19.36 2.53 36.64
C ILE A 2 19.98 3.82 36.08
N GLY A 3 21.21 3.72 35.61
CA GLY A 3 21.89 4.82 34.91
C GLY A 3 21.64 4.69 33.41
N ARG A 4 20.97 5.66 32.81
CA ARG A 4 20.88 5.81 31.36
C ARG A 4 22.17 6.40 30.83
N LEU A 5 22.87 5.67 30.00
CA LEU A 5 23.87 6.19 29.05
C LEU A 5 23.51 5.66 27.68
N GLY A 6 23.13 6.60 26.81
CA GLY A 6 23.07 6.48 25.33
C GLY A 6 22.73 5.11 24.73
N GLY A 7 21.44 4.83 24.49
CA GLY A 7 21.01 3.89 23.41
C GLY A 7 21.30 2.40 23.58
N LEU A 8 21.70 1.91 24.74
CA LEU A 8 22.03 0.50 24.98
C LEU A 8 21.04 -0.16 25.92
N THR A 9 20.32 -1.18 25.46
CA THR A 9 19.52 -2.07 26.30
C THR A 9 20.29 -3.35 26.55
N LEU A 10 20.71 -3.59 27.80
CA LEU A 10 21.34 -4.84 28.25
C LEU A 10 20.26 -5.82 28.71
N CYS A 11 20.08 -6.94 28.04
CA CYS A 11 19.31 -8.08 28.53
C CYS A 11 20.26 -9.11 29.15
N ALA A 12 20.16 -9.34 30.45
CA ALA A 12 20.86 -10.41 31.13
C ALA A 12 19.86 -11.56 31.41
N SER A 13 20.12 -12.75 30.88
CA SER A 13 19.43 -13.98 31.25
C SER A 13 20.36 -14.86 32.09
N MET A 14 19.93 -15.25 33.30
CA MET A 14 20.62 -16.20 34.16
C MET A 14 20.08 -17.62 33.91
N ASN A 15 20.96 -18.60 33.79
CA ASN A 15 20.64 -20.02 33.82
C ASN A 15 20.97 -20.62 35.18
N ALA A 16 20.19 -21.66 35.58
CA ALA A 16 20.16 -22.30 36.88
C ALA A 16 21.44 -23.09 37.31
N SER A 17 22.55 -22.90 36.66
CA SER A 17 23.80 -23.66 36.96
C SER A 17 25.05 -22.75 37.15
N GLY A 18 24.90 -21.55 37.64
CA GLY A 18 25.92 -20.78 38.41
C GLY A 18 27.33 -20.58 37.81
N GLY A 19 27.56 -20.71 36.50
CA GLY A 19 28.90 -20.49 35.87
C GLY A 19 28.93 -19.26 34.96
N PRO A 20 30.06 -18.52 34.90
CA PRO A 20 30.16 -17.36 34.01
C PRO A 20 30.19 -17.81 32.56
N ARG A 21 29.21 -17.42 31.77
CA ARG A 21 29.17 -17.60 30.33
C ARG A 21 29.50 -16.29 29.61
N HIS A 22 30.27 -16.43 28.55
CA HIS A 22 30.60 -15.35 27.62
C HIS A 22 29.39 -14.55 27.23
N LEU A 23 29.42 -13.24 27.50
CA LEU A 23 28.45 -12.26 27.01
C LEU A 23 28.55 -12.22 25.48
N VAL A 24 27.62 -12.86 24.80
CA VAL A 24 27.37 -12.58 23.38
C VAL A 24 26.57 -11.29 23.34
N SER A 25 27.28 -10.20 23.08
CA SER A 25 26.67 -8.89 22.87
C SER A 25 25.94 -8.90 21.52
N CYS A 26 24.63 -9.09 21.53
CA CYS A 26 23.81 -8.81 20.36
C CYS A 26 23.67 -7.28 20.22
N TYR A 27 24.60 -6.67 19.51
CA TYR A 27 24.45 -5.30 19.05
C TYR A 27 23.38 -5.31 17.96
N HIS A 28 22.16 -4.93 18.29
CA HIS A 28 21.24 -4.43 17.29
C HIS A 28 21.69 -2.99 17.00
N GLU A 29 22.44 -2.81 15.92
CA GLU A 29 22.67 -1.49 15.34
C GLU A 29 21.31 -0.89 15.03
N VAL A 30 20.95 0.19 15.74
CA VAL A 30 19.76 0.97 15.42
C VAL A 30 20.08 1.72 14.13
N VAL A 31 19.71 1.13 13.01
CA VAL A 31 19.86 1.77 11.69
C VAL A 31 19.07 3.09 11.70
N PRO A 32 19.68 4.22 11.33
CA PRO A 32 18.96 5.49 11.26
C PRO A 32 17.71 5.38 10.39
N ARG A 33 16.60 6.00 10.81
CA ARG A 33 15.31 5.91 10.11
C ARG A 33 15.38 6.27 8.61
N ASP A 34 16.26 7.18 8.23
CA ASP A 34 16.45 7.54 6.82
C ASP A 34 17.09 6.40 6.00
N GLN A 35 17.98 5.61 6.58
CA GLN A 35 18.56 4.42 5.95
C GLN A 35 17.55 3.27 5.85
N GLN A 36 16.70 3.10 6.85
CA GLN A 36 15.61 2.12 6.81
C GLN A 36 14.59 2.42 5.72
N SER A 37 14.22 3.69 5.55
CA SER A 37 13.31 4.11 4.48
C SER A 37 13.89 3.85 3.09
N GLY A 38 15.19 4.06 2.90
CA GLY A 38 15.90 3.73 1.65
C GLY A 38 15.85 2.24 1.33
N ALA A 39 16.15 1.38 2.31
CA ALA A 39 16.13 -0.07 2.14
C ALA A 39 14.70 -0.59 1.79
N VAL A 40 13.66 -0.04 2.41
CA VAL A 40 12.27 -0.39 2.07
C VAL A 40 11.93 0.04 0.64
N ALA A 41 12.34 1.24 0.21
CA ALA A 41 12.10 1.73 -1.13
C ALA A 41 12.81 0.88 -2.20
N GLU A 42 14.05 0.46 -1.96
CA GLU A 42 14.80 -0.44 -2.84
C GLU A 42 14.15 -1.82 -2.93
N ALA A 43 13.80 -2.42 -1.79
CA ALA A 43 13.09 -3.69 -1.75
C ALA A 43 11.74 -3.62 -2.48
N PHE A 44 11.01 -2.52 -2.34
CA PHE A 44 9.76 -2.28 -3.05
C PHE A 44 9.99 -2.10 -4.55
N ALA A 45 10.98 -1.30 -4.95
CA ALA A 45 11.33 -1.08 -6.34
C ALA A 45 11.71 -2.37 -7.08
N SER A 46 12.36 -3.32 -6.40
CA SER A 46 12.68 -4.63 -6.98
C SER A 46 11.45 -5.47 -7.29
N LEU A 47 10.34 -5.28 -6.57
CA LEU A 47 9.08 -6.01 -6.78
C LEU A 47 8.18 -5.35 -7.83
N VAL A 48 8.21 -4.01 -7.96
CA VAL A 48 7.19 -3.27 -8.71
C VAL A 48 7.75 -2.31 -9.76
N GLY A 49 9.07 -2.16 -9.84
CA GLY A 49 9.73 -1.21 -10.73
C GLY A 49 9.40 -1.41 -12.22
N PRO A 50 9.74 -0.44 -13.08
CA PRO A 50 9.37 -0.46 -14.51
C PRO A 50 9.84 -1.70 -15.28
N HIS A 51 10.88 -2.36 -14.79
CA HIS A 51 11.45 -3.59 -15.38
C HIS A 51 10.67 -4.86 -15.04
N VAL A 52 9.75 -4.81 -14.09
CA VAL A 52 8.91 -5.95 -13.69
C VAL A 52 7.66 -5.96 -14.55
N ASP A 53 7.27 -7.11 -15.08
CA ASP A 53 5.99 -7.28 -15.74
C ASP A 53 4.84 -7.10 -14.73
N ASP A 54 3.83 -6.30 -15.07
CA ASP A 54 2.73 -5.98 -14.15
C ASP A 54 2.02 -7.24 -13.63
N GLU A 55 1.79 -8.22 -14.50
CA GLU A 55 1.13 -9.47 -14.12
C GLU A 55 1.96 -10.35 -13.17
N ARG A 56 3.27 -10.13 -13.09
CA ARG A 56 4.20 -10.85 -12.21
C ARG A 56 4.42 -10.18 -10.87
N ILE A 57 3.91 -8.97 -10.66
CA ILE A 57 4.03 -8.28 -9.37
C ILE A 57 3.33 -9.11 -8.28
N PRO A 58 4.04 -9.56 -7.23
CA PRO A 58 3.44 -10.28 -6.12
C PRO A 58 2.75 -9.28 -5.18
N LEU A 59 1.42 -9.05 -5.39
CA LEU A 59 0.65 -8.02 -4.69
C LEU A 59 0.70 -8.17 -3.17
N ASP A 60 0.64 -9.40 -2.66
CA ASP A 60 0.74 -9.71 -1.22
C ASP A 60 2.08 -9.25 -0.64
N ARG A 61 3.20 -9.63 -1.28
CA ARG A 61 4.55 -9.23 -0.82
C ARG A 61 4.80 -7.74 -1.00
N ALA A 62 4.33 -7.15 -2.10
CA ALA A 62 4.45 -5.71 -2.33
C ALA A 62 3.66 -4.91 -1.26
N ALA A 63 2.45 -5.33 -0.93
CA ALA A 63 1.65 -4.70 0.12
C ALA A 63 2.26 -4.89 1.53
N LEU A 64 2.86 -6.05 1.83
CA LEU A 64 3.61 -6.24 3.08
C LEU A 64 4.90 -5.42 3.10
N THR A 65 5.55 -5.19 1.95
CA THR A 65 6.70 -4.28 1.87
C THR A 65 6.27 -2.83 2.16
N ILE A 66 5.10 -2.39 1.70
CA ILE A 66 4.53 -1.09 2.11
C ILE A 66 4.38 -1.03 3.63
N ALA A 67 3.93 -2.10 4.28
CA ALA A 67 3.77 -2.13 5.74
C ALA A 67 5.10 -1.99 6.50
N ARG A 68 6.25 -2.36 5.91
CA ARG A 68 7.57 -2.13 6.52
C ARG A 68 7.91 -0.64 6.72
N THR A 69 7.22 0.26 6.08
CA THR A 69 7.36 1.70 6.37
C THR A 69 6.90 2.07 7.78
N GLU A 70 6.01 1.28 8.37
CA GLU A 70 5.52 1.43 9.76
C GLU A 70 6.12 0.37 10.69
N TYR A 71 6.34 -0.85 10.17
CA TYR A 71 6.81 -2.04 10.88
C TYR A 71 8.11 -2.56 10.23
N PRO A 72 9.29 -1.93 10.49
CA PRO A 72 10.53 -2.22 9.76
C PRO A 72 10.96 -3.70 9.80
N ASP A 73 10.75 -4.37 10.93
CA ASP A 73 11.15 -5.77 11.15
C ASP A 73 10.01 -6.76 10.84
N LEU A 74 9.01 -6.34 10.03
CA LEU A 74 7.85 -7.17 9.72
C LEU A 74 8.29 -8.47 9.03
N ASP A 75 8.01 -9.61 9.68
CA ASP A 75 8.09 -10.92 9.06
C ASP A 75 6.85 -11.16 8.20
N PHE A 76 7.04 -11.59 6.95
CA PHE A 76 5.95 -11.82 6.01
C PHE A 76 5.30 -13.20 6.14
N ASP A 77 6.05 -14.19 6.63
CA ASP A 77 5.61 -15.59 6.60
C ASP A 77 4.28 -15.85 7.35
N PRO A 78 4.02 -15.26 8.53
CA PRO A 78 2.73 -15.43 9.20
C PRO A 78 1.55 -14.90 8.37
N TYR A 79 1.72 -13.80 7.64
CA TYR A 79 0.66 -13.17 6.84
C TYR A 79 0.42 -13.91 5.52
N LEU A 80 1.49 -14.36 4.88
CA LEU A 80 1.39 -15.21 3.69
C LEU A 80 0.76 -16.56 4.05
N GLY A 81 1.17 -17.18 5.17
CA GLY A 81 0.55 -18.39 5.71
C GLY A 81 -0.93 -18.22 6.03
N ARG A 82 -1.33 -17.02 6.52
CA ARG A 82 -2.75 -16.70 6.75
C ARG A 82 -3.55 -16.65 5.46
N LEU A 83 -3.02 -16.05 4.40
CA LEU A 83 -3.68 -16.05 3.08
C LEU A 83 -3.81 -17.47 2.50
N GLU A 84 -2.81 -18.32 2.69
CA GLU A 84 -2.88 -19.74 2.29
C GLU A 84 -3.96 -20.52 3.08
N GLU A 85 -4.07 -20.27 4.38
CA GLU A 85 -5.09 -20.88 5.23
C GLU A 85 -6.49 -20.49 4.79
N LEU A 86 -6.74 -19.20 4.55
CA LEU A 86 -8.02 -18.68 4.03
C LEU A 86 -8.38 -19.33 2.69
N ALA A 87 -7.40 -19.46 1.80
CA ALA A 87 -7.58 -20.10 0.51
C ALA A 87 -7.92 -21.59 0.65
N ARG A 88 -7.24 -22.32 1.54
CA ARG A 88 -7.52 -23.72 1.84
C ARG A 88 -8.95 -23.90 2.40
N CYS A 89 -9.40 -23.00 3.29
CA CYS A 89 -10.76 -23.01 3.81
C CYS A 89 -11.80 -22.78 2.71
N ALA A 90 -11.55 -21.83 1.80
CA ALA A 90 -12.44 -21.57 0.68
C ALA A 90 -12.47 -22.77 -0.30
N LYS A 91 -11.30 -23.32 -0.64
CA LYS A 91 -11.20 -24.46 -1.55
C LYS A 91 -11.91 -25.71 -1.01
N ALA A 92 -11.87 -25.96 0.30
CA ALA A 92 -12.54 -27.09 0.94
C ALA A 92 -14.08 -27.02 0.84
N ARG A 93 -14.64 -25.86 0.50
CA ARG A 93 -16.09 -25.64 0.32
C ARG A 93 -16.54 -25.80 -1.12
N LEU A 94 -15.61 -25.90 -2.07
CA LEU A 94 -15.92 -25.98 -3.49
C LEU A 94 -16.21 -27.43 -3.90
N PRO A 95 -17.19 -27.67 -4.79
CA PRO A 95 -17.34 -28.92 -5.48
C PRO A 95 -16.13 -29.18 -6.41
N ARG A 96 -16.03 -30.40 -6.94
CA ARG A 96 -14.93 -30.78 -7.86
C ARG A 96 -14.86 -29.90 -9.10
N VAL A 97 -16.03 -29.48 -9.60
CA VAL A 97 -16.18 -28.49 -10.68
C VAL A 97 -17.11 -27.42 -10.11
N ALA A 98 -16.60 -26.21 -9.91
CA ALA A 98 -17.34 -25.11 -9.31
C ALA A 98 -17.67 -24.06 -10.38
N GLU A 99 -18.91 -23.61 -10.39
CA GLU A 99 -19.33 -22.43 -11.15
C GLU A 99 -18.80 -21.13 -10.49
N PRO A 100 -18.64 -20.06 -11.26
CA PRO A 100 -18.15 -18.78 -10.71
C PRO A 100 -18.95 -18.28 -9.50
N GLY A 101 -20.29 -18.42 -9.53
CA GLY A 101 -21.16 -18.05 -8.41
C GLY A 101 -20.92 -18.84 -7.13
N GLU A 102 -20.65 -20.15 -7.25
CA GLU A 102 -20.32 -21.02 -6.11
C GLU A 102 -18.97 -20.64 -5.51
N THR A 103 -18.00 -20.29 -6.38
CA THR A 103 -16.67 -19.84 -5.94
C THR A 103 -16.76 -18.52 -5.19
N ILE A 104 -17.52 -17.55 -5.71
CA ILE A 104 -17.77 -16.26 -5.03
C ILE A 104 -18.46 -16.51 -3.69
N ALA A 105 -19.48 -17.37 -3.64
CA ALA A 105 -20.19 -17.69 -2.41
C ALA A 105 -19.26 -18.34 -1.35
N ALA A 106 -18.38 -19.26 -1.76
CA ALA A 106 -17.39 -19.88 -0.86
C ALA A 106 -16.37 -18.85 -0.31
N LEU A 107 -15.87 -17.95 -1.16
CA LEU A 107 -14.97 -16.86 -0.74
C LEU A 107 -15.68 -15.91 0.22
N ASN A 108 -16.90 -15.49 -0.08
CA ASN A 108 -17.70 -14.61 0.77
C ASN A 108 -17.95 -15.24 2.14
N TYR A 109 -18.34 -16.52 2.17
CA TYR A 109 -18.57 -17.22 3.42
C TYR A 109 -17.30 -17.24 4.29
N VAL A 110 -16.16 -17.63 3.72
CA VAL A 110 -14.91 -17.72 4.50
C VAL A 110 -14.47 -16.34 4.96
N LEU A 111 -14.41 -15.36 4.07
CA LEU A 111 -13.85 -14.05 4.42
C LEU A 111 -14.79 -13.25 5.33
N PHE A 112 -16.07 -13.23 5.05
CA PHE A 112 -16.99 -12.29 5.70
C PHE A 112 -17.85 -12.92 6.79
N GLU A 113 -18.28 -14.18 6.64
CA GLU A 113 -19.10 -14.86 7.65
C GLU A 113 -18.24 -15.56 8.68
N GLN A 114 -17.30 -16.40 8.24
CA GLN A 114 -16.50 -17.20 9.15
C GLN A 114 -15.40 -16.35 9.82
N GLU A 115 -14.67 -15.55 9.05
CA GLU A 115 -13.55 -14.75 9.54
C GLU A 115 -13.94 -13.37 10.05
N GLY A 116 -15.03 -12.82 9.52
CA GLY A 116 -15.57 -11.53 9.95
C GLY A 116 -14.80 -10.31 9.40
N PHE A 117 -14.15 -10.44 8.23
CA PHE A 117 -13.60 -9.27 7.54
C PHE A 117 -14.73 -8.29 7.22
N ARG A 118 -14.46 -7.00 7.41
CA ARG A 118 -15.45 -5.94 7.15
C ARG A 118 -14.80 -4.60 6.83
N GLY A 119 -15.54 -3.74 6.17
CA GLY A 119 -15.15 -2.34 5.95
C GLY A 119 -15.10 -1.57 7.26
N ASN A 120 -14.01 -0.85 7.49
CA ASN A 120 -13.91 0.07 8.63
C ASN A 120 -14.61 1.39 8.28
N ARG A 121 -15.87 1.51 8.66
CA ARG A 121 -16.69 2.71 8.44
C ARG A 121 -16.58 3.72 9.57
N GLU A 122 -16.23 3.26 10.78
CA GLU A 122 -16.12 4.08 11.99
C GLU A 122 -14.85 4.93 11.97
N ASP A 123 -13.73 4.34 11.54
CA ASP A 123 -12.44 5.01 11.42
C ASP A 123 -11.83 4.71 10.05
N TYR A 124 -12.44 5.29 9.02
CA TYR A 124 -12.05 5.06 7.62
C TYR A 124 -10.63 5.53 7.33
N TYR A 125 -10.18 6.61 7.98
CA TYR A 125 -8.88 7.22 7.77
C TYR A 125 -7.77 6.70 8.70
N ASP A 126 -8.02 5.63 9.46
CA ASP A 126 -6.97 4.93 10.20
C ASP A 126 -5.94 4.35 9.20
N PRO A 127 -4.64 4.73 9.27
CA PRO A 127 -3.62 4.23 8.34
C PRO A 127 -3.50 2.70 8.36
N ARG A 128 -3.82 2.04 9.48
CA ARG A 128 -3.83 0.58 9.63
C ARG A 128 -4.82 -0.12 8.71
N ASN A 129 -5.81 0.59 8.18
CA ASN A 129 -6.71 0.06 7.16
C ASN A 129 -6.02 -0.15 5.79
N SER A 130 -4.83 0.44 5.60
CA SER A 130 -4.06 0.35 4.36
C SER A 130 -2.87 -0.62 4.43
N PHE A 131 -2.49 -1.08 5.61
CA PHE A 131 -1.41 -2.05 5.79
C PHE A 131 -1.96 -3.48 5.81
N LEU A 132 -1.47 -4.34 4.91
CA LEU A 132 -2.00 -5.70 4.74
C LEU A 132 -1.87 -6.55 6.01
N ASN A 133 -0.78 -6.42 6.77
CA ASN A 133 -0.60 -7.09 8.06
C ASN A 133 -1.72 -6.74 9.06
N ASP A 134 -2.00 -5.44 9.21
CA ASP A 134 -3.06 -4.95 10.10
C ASP A 134 -4.45 -5.38 9.63
N VAL A 135 -4.71 -5.33 8.31
CA VAL A 135 -6.00 -5.76 7.74
C VAL A 135 -6.23 -7.25 8.03
N LEU A 136 -5.21 -8.10 7.85
CA LEU A 136 -5.31 -9.54 8.14
C LEU A 136 -5.51 -9.83 9.64
N GLN A 137 -4.87 -9.07 10.53
CA GLN A 137 -4.99 -9.24 11.98
C GLN A 137 -6.30 -8.70 12.53
N ARG A 138 -6.64 -7.46 12.15
CA ARG A 138 -7.82 -6.73 12.66
C ARG A 138 -9.11 -7.11 11.95
N LYS A 139 -9.00 -7.70 10.75
CA LYS A 139 -10.12 -8.01 9.85
C LYS A 139 -10.93 -6.78 9.45
N LEU A 140 -10.27 -5.62 9.49
CA LEU A 140 -10.81 -4.31 9.14
C LEU A 140 -9.96 -3.69 8.03
N GLY A 141 -10.62 -3.15 7.00
CA GLY A 141 -9.92 -2.51 5.89
C GLY A 141 -10.76 -1.48 5.15
N ILE A 142 -10.16 -0.85 4.16
CA ILE A 142 -10.82 0.03 3.18
C ILE A 142 -11.13 -0.78 1.89
N PRO A 143 -11.92 -0.24 0.95
CA PRO A 143 -12.32 -1.02 -0.24
C PRO A 143 -11.18 -1.73 -0.95
N ILE A 144 -10.06 -1.04 -1.19
CA ILE A 144 -8.93 -1.62 -1.94
C ILE A 144 -8.16 -2.69 -1.16
N THR A 145 -8.01 -2.55 0.15
CA THR A 145 -7.26 -3.54 0.94
C THR A 145 -8.08 -4.80 1.22
N LEU A 146 -9.39 -4.68 1.38
CA LEU A 146 -10.28 -5.86 1.41
C LEU A 146 -10.35 -6.54 0.05
N ALA A 147 -10.38 -5.78 -1.04
CA ALA A 147 -10.28 -6.33 -2.39
C ALA A 147 -8.95 -7.06 -2.61
N LEU A 148 -7.83 -6.53 -2.11
CA LEU A 148 -6.52 -7.19 -2.16
C LEU A 148 -6.54 -8.54 -1.42
N VAL A 149 -7.06 -8.60 -0.20
CA VAL A 149 -7.21 -9.88 0.54
C VAL A 149 -8.05 -10.86 -0.25
N TYR A 150 -9.19 -10.42 -0.76
CA TYR A 150 -10.08 -11.24 -1.57
C TYR A 150 -9.39 -11.79 -2.82
N MET A 151 -8.70 -10.93 -3.59
CA MET A 151 -7.95 -11.32 -4.79
C MET A 151 -6.86 -12.32 -4.48
N GLU A 152 -6.11 -12.12 -3.41
CA GLU A 152 -5.00 -13.00 -3.04
C GLU A 152 -5.47 -14.38 -2.56
N VAL A 153 -6.62 -14.46 -1.89
CA VAL A 153 -7.26 -15.73 -1.55
C VAL A 153 -7.82 -16.41 -2.80
N ALA A 154 -8.51 -15.67 -3.67
CA ALA A 154 -9.08 -16.17 -4.93
C ALA A 154 -7.97 -16.70 -5.88
N ARG A 155 -6.86 -15.98 -6.02
CA ARG A 155 -5.71 -16.40 -6.83
C ARG A 155 -5.15 -17.75 -6.39
N ARG A 156 -5.06 -17.99 -5.08
CA ARG A 156 -4.55 -19.23 -4.49
C ARG A 156 -5.43 -20.46 -4.75
N ILE A 157 -6.71 -20.24 -5.00
CA ILE A 157 -7.64 -21.32 -5.41
C ILE A 157 -7.82 -21.42 -6.93
N GLY A 158 -7.11 -20.59 -7.72
CA GLY A 158 -7.17 -20.58 -9.17
C GLY A 158 -8.36 -19.80 -9.77
N PHE A 159 -8.97 -18.88 -8.99
CA PHE A 159 -10.08 -18.04 -9.45
C PHE A 159 -9.58 -16.64 -9.79
N PRO A 160 -9.45 -16.28 -11.08
CA PRO A 160 -8.88 -15.01 -11.51
C PRO A 160 -9.84 -13.84 -11.23
N LEU A 161 -9.31 -12.82 -10.56
CA LEU A 161 -10.00 -11.56 -10.29
C LEU A 161 -9.14 -10.37 -10.72
N PHE A 162 -9.78 -9.32 -11.17
CA PHE A 162 -9.17 -8.07 -11.58
C PHE A 162 -9.71 -6.93 -10.72
N GLY A 163 -8.82 -5.99 -10.35
CA GLY A 163 -9.23 -4.79 -9.62
C GLY A 163 -9.95 -3.80 -10.54
N VAL A 164 -10.95 -3.10 -10.03
CA VAL A 164 -11.68 -2.02 -10.72
C VAL A 164 -11.63 -0.76 -9.87
N GLY A 165 -10.94 0.26 -10.41
CA GLY A 165 -10.64 1.51 -9.72
C GLY A 165 -11.73 2.58 -9.85
N MET A 166 -12.94 2.28 -9.44
CA MET A 166 -14.03 3.25 -9.48
C MET A 166 -13.74 4.50 -8.62
N PRO A 167 -14.13 5.73 -9.05
CA PRO A 167 -13.98 6.93 -8.22
C PRO A 167 -14.63 6.75 -6.84
N GLY A 168 -13.88 7.06 -5.78
CA GLY A 168 -14.35 6.93 -4.40
C GLY A 168 -14.53 5.49 -3.89
N HIS A 169 -14.44 4.46 -4.74
CA HIS A 169 -14.62 3.06 -4.35
C HIS A 169 -13.69 2.11 -5.11
N PHE A 170 -13.59 0.84 -4.67
CA PHE A 170 -12.80 -0.17 -5.34
C PHE A 170 -13.59 -1.48 -5.39
N LEU A 171 -13.72 -2.04 -6.59
CA LEU A 171 -14.44 -3.28 -6.85
C LEU A 171 -13.49 -4.35 -7.39
N LEU A 172 -13.98 -5.57 -7.46
CA LEU A 172 -13.35 -6.69 -8.15
C LEU A 172 -14.20 -7.08 -9.35
N LYS A 173 -13.55 -7.65 -10.36
CA LYS A 173 -14.17 -8.14 -11.57
C LYS A 173 -13.71 -9.56 -11.86
N HIS A 174 -14.64 -10.42 -12.19
CA HIS A 174 -14.41 -11.74 -12.77
C HIS A 174 -14.95 -11.79 -14.19
N TYR A 175 -14.23 -12.49 -15.08
CA TYR A 175 -14.72 -12.85 -16.42
C TYR A 175 -14.93 -14.36 -16.45
N ASP A 176 -16.14 -14.79 -16.81
CA ASP A 176 -16.39 -16.20 -17.05
C ASP A 176 -15.84 -16.65 -18.43
N VAL A 177 -15.99 -17.92 -18.74
CA VAL A 177 -15.51 -18.51 -20.01
C VAL A 177 -16.19 -17.94 -21.26
N GLU A 178 -17.34 -17.30 -21.10
CA GLU A 178 -18.09 -16.63 -22.18
C GLU A 178 -17.76 -15.12 -22.25
N GLY A 179 -16.87 -14.63 -21.35
CA GLY A 179 -16.48 -13.23 -21.26
C GLY A 179 -17.49 -12.33 -20.55
N ARG A 180 -18.47 -12.89 -19.84
CA ARG A 180 -19.44 -12.11 -19.05
C ARG A 180 -18.76 -11.61 -17.78
N GLU A 181 -19.02 -10.35 -17.47
CA GLU A 181 -18.43 -9.67 -16.33
C GLU A 181 -19.29 -9.83 -15.08
N THR A 182 -18.66 -10.16 -13.97
CA THR A 182 -19.25 -10.11 -12.62
C THR A 182 -18.47 -9.12 -11.76
N LEU A 183 -19.14 -8.07 -11.27
CA LEU A 183 -18.55 -7.10 -10.35
C LEU A 183 -18.83 -7.50 -8.90
N ILE A 184 -17.81 -7.43 -8.04
CA ILE A 184 -17.87 -7.88 -6.65
C ILE A 184 -17.38 -6.74 -5.74
N ASP A 185 -18.14 -6.41 -4.71
CA ASP A 185 -17.81 -5.38 -3.72
C ASP A 185 -17.31 -6.03 -2.42
N ALA A 186 -16.00 -6.17 -2.27
CA ALA A 186 -15.38 -6.76 -1.07
C ALA A 186 -15.62 -5.91 0.19
N PHE A 187 -15.80 -4.59 0.08
CA PHE A 187 -16.09 -3.72 1.22
C PHE A 187 -17.51 -3.92 1.76
N ASN A 188 -18.42 -4.33 0.90
CA ASN A 188 -19.79 -4.71 1.22
C ASN A 188 -19.97 -6.24 1.18
N ARG A 189 -19.03 -6.97 1.83
CA ARG A 189 -19.10 -8.42 2.09
C ARG A 189 -19.20 -9.28 0.82
N GLY A 190 -18.56 -8.84 -0.27
CA GLY A 190 -18.52 -9.57 -1.53
C GLY A 190 -19.86 -9.55 -2.30
N ALA A 191 -20.67 -8.54 -2.08
CA ALA A 191 -21.91 -8.37 -2.83
C ALA A 191 -21.62 -8.27 -4.34
N ILE A 192 -22.40 -9.00 -5.15
CA ILE A 192 -22.38 -8.81 -6.60
C ILE A 192 -23.14 -7.52 -6.90
N VAL A 193 -22.53 -6.64 -7.67
CA VAL A 193 -23.07 -5.31 -7.96
C VAL A 193 -23.29 -5.09 -9.45
N THR A 194 -24.36 -4.36 -9.76
CA THR A 194 -24.75 -3.94 -11.11
C THR A 194 -24.20 -2.54 -11.43
N ALA A 195 -24.19 -2.16 -12.71
CA ALA A 195 -23.86 -0.79 -13.12
C ALA A 195 -24.75 0.26 -12.45
N ARG A 196 -26.03 -0.06 -12.21
CA ARG A 196 -26.97 0.83 -11.49
C ARG A 196 -26.54 1.05 -10.03
N GLU A 197 -26.10 0.01 -9.34
CA GLU A 197 -25.62 0.12 -7.96
C GLU A 197 -24.28 0.87 -7.90
N CYS A 198 -23.45 0.73 -8.93
CA CYS A 198 -22.23 1.57 -9.07
C CYS A 198 -22.60 3.05 -9.24
N GLN A 199 -23.62 3.38 -10.07
CA GLN A 199 -24.12 4.75 -10.19
C GLN A 199 -24.67 5.28 -8.86
N ASN A 200 -25.49 4.49 -8.17
CA ASN A 200 -26.02 4.90 -6.85
C ASN A 200 -24.87 5.24 -5.86
N ARG A 201 -23.79 4.46 -5.90
CA ARG A 201 -22.61 4.72 -5.07
C ARG A 201 -21.89 6.02 -5.45
N LEU A 202 -21.78 6.33 -6.74
CA LEU A 202 -21.24 7.60 -7.21
C LEU A 202 -22.14 8.76 -6.78
N ASP A 203 -23.45 8.60 -6.85
CA ASP A 203 -24.41 9.63 -6.43
C ASP A 203 -24.29 9.92 -4.93
N GLU A 204 -24.11 8.89 -4.10
CA GLU A 204 -23.87 9.05 -2.66
C GLU A 204 -22.57 9.84 -2.38
N ILE A 205 -21.48 9.56 -3.12
CA ILE A 205 -20.14 10.16 -2.87
C ILE A 205 -20.06 11.56 -3.48
N TYR A 206 -20.63 11.78 -4.67
CA TYR A 206 -20.47 12.99 -5.47
C TYR A 206 -21.76 13.79 -5.62
N SER A 207 -22.80 13.50 -4.79
CA SER A 207 -24.08 14.23 -4.80
C SER A 207 -24.73 14.29 -6.18
N GLY A 208 -24.69 13.18 -6.94
CA GLY A 208 -25.27 13.07 -8.28
C GLY A 208 -24.53 13.81 -9.40
N GLN A 209 -23.36 14.40 -9.11
CA GLN A 209 -22.61 15.21 -10.08
C GLN A 209 -21.72 14.41 -11.01
N LEU A 210 -21.49 13.12 -10.73
CA LEU A 210 -20.59 12.26 -11.49
C LEU A 210 -21.34 11.07 -12.10
N PRO A 211 -21.71 11.12 -13.40
CA PRO A 211 -22.33 9.98 -14.06
C PRO A 211 -21.32 8.84 -14.21
N LEU A 212 -21.79 7.59 -14.10
CA LEU A 212 -21.00 6.40 -14.35
C LEU A 212 -20.54 6.38 -15.80
N GLN A 213 -19.25 6.32 -15.99
CA GLN A 213 -18.62 6.19 -17.29
C GLN A 213 -18.04 4.79 -17.46
N PRO A 214 -18.08 4.17 -18.66
CA PRO A 214 -17.54 2.82 -18.87
C PRO A 214 -16.09 2.67 -18.42
N GLN A 215 -15.28 3.70 -18.56
CA GLN A 215 -13.88 3.71 -18.14
C GLN A 215 -13.69 3.52 -16.62
N PHE A 216 -14.69 3.87 -15.79
CA PHE A 216 -14.63 3.66 -14.33
C PHE A 216 -14.76 2.19 -13.94
N LEU A 217 -15.23 1.36 -14.87
CA LEU A 217 -15.37 -0.09 -14.69
C LEU A 217 -14.30 -0.89 -15.41
N LEU A 218 -13.29 -0.25 -16.00
CA LEU A 218 -12.14 -0.95 -16.57
C LEU A 218 -11.25 -1.55 -15.48
N SER A 219 -10.64 -2.68 -15.80
CA SER A 219 -9.66 -3.31 -14.91
C SER A 219 -8.42 -2.45 -14.80
N VAL A 220 -7.89 -2.35 -13.59
CA VAL A 220 -6.65 -1.63 -13.28
C VAL A 220 -5.48 -2.59 -13.14
N SER A 221 -4.28 -2.11 -13.45
CA SER A 221 -3.04 -2.86 -13.27
C SER A 221 -2.68 -3.05 -11.78
N ARG A 222 -1.78 -3.99 -11.50
CA ARG A 222 -1.27 -4.21 -10.14
C ARG A 222 -0.52 -3.00 -9.61
N ARG A 223 0.23 -2.30 -10.47
CA ARG A 223 0.86 -1.01 -10.11
C ARG A 223 -0.16 0.04 -9.72
N GLN A 224 -1.24 0.17 -10.48
CA GLN A 224 -2.32 1.12 -10.16
C GLN A 224 -3.00 0.78 -8.84
N MET A 225 -3.17 -0.51 -8.51
CA MET A 225 -3.68 -0.93 -7.20
C MET A 225 -2.74 -0.50 -6.07
N LEU A 226 -1.44 -0.80 -6.17
CA LEU A 226 -0.46 -0.42 -5.16
C LEU A 226 -0.36 1.10 -5.01
N THR A 227 -0.37 1.83 -6.12
CA THR A 227 -0.40 3.30 -6.11
C THR A 227 -1.63 3.84 -5.40
N ARG A 228 -2.78 3.21 -5.56
CA ARG A 228 -4.00 3.62 -4.86
C ARG A 228 -3.91 3.38 -3.34
N ILE A 229 -3.32 2.27 -2.91
CA ILE A 229 -3.04 2.03 -1.47
C ILE A 229 -2.10 3.11 -0.93
N LEU A 230 -1.02 3.42 -1.66
CA LEU A 230 -0.07 4.46 -1.29
C LEU A 230 -0.71 5.86 -1.26
N ASN A 231 -1.58 6.19 -2.23
CA ASN A 231 -2.30 7.46 -2.24
C ASN A 231 -3.25 7.60 -1.03
N ASN A 232 -3.91 6.52 -0.60
CA ASN A 232 -4.71 6.53 0.63
C ASN A 232 -3.83 6.86 1.84
N LEU A 233 -2.70 6.18 2.02
CA LEU A 233 -1.73 6.45 3.10
C LEU A 233 -1.21 7.89 3.03
N LYS A 234 -0.80 8.35 1.84
CA LYS A 234 -0.34 9.73 1.62
C LYS A 234 -1.38 10.75 2.10
N ASN A 235 -2.64 10.57 1.73
CA ASN A 235 -3.72 11.47 2.11
C ASN A 235 -3.96 11.47 3.62
N VAL A 236 -3.96 10.30 4.25
CA VAL A 236 -4.07 10.16 5.72
C VAL A 236 -2.92 10.88 6.42
N TYR A 237 -1.68 10.66 6.01
CA TYR A 237 -0.52 11.30 6.64
C TYR A 237 -0.46 12.80 6.38
N ARG A 238 -0.88 13.28 5.21
CA ARG A 238 -0.99 14.72 4.93
C ARG A 238 -2.06 15.39 5.80
N ALA A 239 -3.23 14.77 5.92
CA ALA A 239 -4.30 15.26 6.79
C ALA A 239 -3.86 15.34 8.27
N ALA A 240 -3.09 14.34 8.73
CA ALA A 240 -2.49 14.28 10.05
C ALA A 240 -1.23 15.19 10.20
N ARG A 241 -0.85 15.96 9.16
CA ARG A 241 0.39 16.78 9.09
C ARG A 241 1.68 15.99 9.36
N ASN A 242 1.67 14.68 9.16
CA ASN A 242 2.86 13.85 9.28
C ASN A 242 3.61 13.81 7.94
N LEU A 243 4.27 14.93 7.61
CA LEU A 243 4.94 15.10 6.32
C LEU A 243 6.11 14.13 6.11
N ARG A 244 6.76 13.68 7.20
CA ARG A 244 7.84 12.68 7.09
C ARG A 244 7.29 11.33 6.61
N LYS A 245 6.19 10.83 7.16
CA LYS A 245 5.55 9.59 6.70
C LYS A 245 4.95 9.78 5.29
N ALA A 246 4.38 10.94 4.99
CA ALA A 246 3.91 11.25 3.64
C ALA A 246 5.06 11.19 2.60
N LEU A 247 6.26 11.68 2.94
CA LEU A 247 7.44 11.61 2.09
C LEU A 247 7.83 10.15 1.81
N VAL A 248 7.93 9.31 2.83
CA VAL A 248 8.25 7.88 2.66
C VAL A 248 7.26 7.20 1.69
N VAL A 249 5.97 7.52 1.80
CA VAL A 249 4.95 6.98 0.88
C VAL A 249 5.15 7.49 -0.55
N VAL A 250 5.52 8.76 -0.74
CA VAL A 250 5.79 9.30 -2.09
C VAL A 250 7.08 8.72 -2.67
N ASP A 251 8.10 8.40 -1.86
CA ASP A 251 9.28 7.66 -2.33
C ASP A 251 8.88 6.31 -2.93
N LEU A 252 7.92 5.58 -2.32
CA LEU A 252 7.39 4.33 -2.89
C LEU A 252 6.58 4.56 -4.18
N ILE A 253 5.81 5.64 -4.30
CA ILE A 253 5.11 5.98 -5.53
C ILE A 253 6.12 6.25 -6.66
N CYS A 254 7.18 7.02 -6.38
CA CYS A 254 8.27 7.26 -7.33
C CYS A 254 9.01 5.96 -7.71
N ALA A 255 9.07 4.96 -6.84
CA ALA A 255 9.65 3.65 -7.18
C ALA A 255 8.79 2.89 -8.21
N ILE A 256 7.46 3.06 -8.19
CA ILE A 256 6.55 2.51 -9.22
C ILE A 256 6.71 3.28 -10.54
N TYR A 257 6.69 4.61 -10.47
CA TYR A 257 6.70 5.51 -11.62
C TYR A 257 7.85 6.54 -11.55
N PRO A 258 9.10 6.10 -11.76
CA PRO A 258 10.27 6.98 -11.58
C PRO A 258 10.33 8.14 -12.57
N ARG A 259 9.55 8.06 -13.66
CA ARG A 259 9.45 9.10 -14.69
C ARG A 259 8.12 9.87 -14.64
N SER A 260 7.44 9.91 -13.50
CA SER A 260 6.25 10.74 -13.29
C SER A 260 6.68 12.12 -12.82
N PRO A 261 6.58 13.19 -13.64
CA PRO A 261 7.00 14.53 -13.24
C PRO A 261 6.24 15.01 -12.01
N GLU A 262 4.92 14.74 -11.96
CA GLU A 262 4.06 15.16 -10.86
C GLU A 262 4.49 14.53 -9.51
N ASP A 263 4.81 13.23 -9.51
CA ASP A 263 5.22 12.54 -8.28
C ASP A 263 6.60 13.01 -7.82
N VAL A 264 7.54 13.24 -8.75
CA VAL A 264 8.87 13.79 -8.44
C VAL A 264 8.75 15.21 -7.87
N LYS A 265 7.93 16.08 -8.48
CA LYS A 265 7.64 17.43 -7.95
C LYS A 265 7.01 17.36 -6.55
N GLN A 266 6.06 16.45 -6.35
CA GLN A 266 5.42 16.28 -5.04
C GLN A 266 6.43 15.82 -3.98
N ARG A 267 7.37 14.92 -4.34
CA ARG A 267 8.47 14.49 -3.47
C ARG A 267 9.38 15.67 -3.11
N ALA A 268 9.74 16.49 -4.08
CA ALA A 268 10.53 17.69 -3.86
C ALA A 268 9.92 18.62 -2.82
N LEU A 269 8.60 18.90 -2.94
CA LEU A 269 7.88 19.76 -2.01
C LEU A 269 7.82 19.18 -0.59
N LEU A 270 7.64 17.86 -0.47
CA LEU A 270 7.69 17.18 0.82
C LEU A 270 9.10 17.20 1.43
N ARG A 271 10.15 16.94 0.63
CA ARG A 271 11.55 17.04 1.04
C ARG A 271 11.88 18.44 1.55
N TYR A 272 11.46 19.46 0.83
CA TYR A 272 11.60 20.85 1.27
C TYR A 272 10.93 21.09 2.63
N SER A 273 9.68 20.63 2.76
CA SER A 273 8.87 20.83 3.98
C SER A 273 9.44 20.12 5.21
N VAL A 274 10.20 19.02 5.03
CA VAL A 274 10.84 18.28 6.13
C VAL A 274 12.33 18.66 6.34
N GLY A 275 12.83 19.64 5.56
CA GLY A 275 14.19 20.17 5.68
C GLY A 275 15.27 19.38 4.91
N GLN A 276 14.90 18.43 4.06
CA GLN A 276 15.81 17.69 3.18
C GLN A 276 16.15 18.50 1.93
N LEU A 277 16.80 19.67 2.13
CA LEU A 277 16.96 20.70 1.10
C LEU A 277 17.75 20.23 -0.13
N ARG A 278 18.80 19.40 0.04
CA ARG A 278 19.60 18.90 -1.10
C ARG A 278 18.74 18.01 -2.00
N GLY A 279 18.06 17.02 -1.44
CA GLY A 279 17.17 16.15 -2.20
C GLY A 279 15.98 16.89 -2.81
N ALA A 280 15.49 17.97 -2.17
CA ALA A 280 14.46 18.81 -2.76
C ALA A 280 14.95 19.49 -4.05
N VAL A 281 16.17 20.04 -4.06
CA VAL A 281 16.76 20.65 -5.27
C VAL A 281 16.97 19.61 -6.37
N GLU A 282 17.48 18.44 -6.04
CA GLU A 282 17.70 17.33 -7.00
C GLU A 282 16.39 16.95 -7.70
N ASP A 283 15.30 16.79 -6.93
CA ASP A 283 13.99 16.46 -7.48
C ASP A 283 13.38 17.60 -8.31
N LEU A 284 13.53 18.87 -7.89
CA LEU A 284 13.05 20.02 -8.68
C LEU A 284 13.78 20.12 -10.03
N GLU A 285 15.08 19.84 -10.04
CA GLU A 285 15.86 19.83 -11.28
C GLU A 285 15.50 18.66 -12.18
N GLU A 286 15.22 17.49 -11.60
CA GLU A 286 14.75 16.34 -12.36
C GLU A 286 13.36 16.59 -12.95
N TYR A 287 12.44 17.22 -12.19
CA TYR A 287 11.15 17.69 -12.71
C TYR A 287 11.31 18.62 -13.91
N LEU A 288 12.20 19.63 -13.82
CA LEU A 288 12.45 20.56 -14.91
C LEU A 288 13.06 19.92 -16.16
N LYS A 289 13.85 18.85 -16.01
CA LYS A 289 14.36 18.06 -17.14
C LYS A 289 13.23 17.26 -17.82
N MET A 290 12.32 16.70 -17.03
CA MET A 290 11.19 15.91 -17.55
C MET A 290 10.09 16.78 -18.16
N SER A 291 9.93 18.02 -17.68
CA SER A 291 8.85 18.93 -18.07
C SER A 291 9.36 20.37 -18.22
N PRO A 292 10.24 20.65 -19.20
CA PRO A 292 10.88 21.96 -19.35
C PRO A 292 9.89 23.08 -19.68
N ASP A 293 8.77 22.73 -20.35
CA ASP A 293 7.74 23.66 -20.80
C ASP A 293 6.48 23.67 -19.91
N ALA A 294 6.57 23.10 -18.71
CA ALA A 294 5.45 23.12 -17.76
C ALA A 294 5.09 24.56 -17.39
N SER A 295 3.80 24.83 -17.18
CA SER A 295 3.29 26.19 -16.87
C SER A 295 3.90 26.81 -15.61
N ASP A 296 4.44 25.98 -14.70
CA ASP A 296 5.10 26.36 -13.46
C ASP A 296 6.63 26.24 -13.50
N ALA A 297 7.23 25.92 -14.65
CA ALA A 297 8.67 25.67 -14.77
C ALA A 297 9.53 26.85 -14.27
N ASP A 298 9.12 28.10 -14.52
CA ASP A 298 9.86 29.27 -14.06
C ASP A 298 9.79 29.44 -12.54
N GLU A 299 8.64 29.19 -11.92
CA GLU A 299 8.46 29.21 -10.46
C GLU A 299 9.31 28.13 -9.80
N VAL A 300 9.29 26.92 -10.35
CA VAL A 300 10.09 25.79 -9.86
C VAL A 300 11.59 26.07 -9.98
N ARG A 301 12.04 26.66 -11.09
CA ARG A 301 13.44 27.08 -11.31
C ARG A 301 13.89 28.12 -10.28
N HIS A 302 13.04 29.12 -10.05
CA HIS A 302 13.32 30.14 -9.05
C HIS A 302 13.42 29.53 -7.63
N THR A 303 12.51 28.61 -7.30
CA THR A 303 12.50 27.90 -6.01
C THR A 303 13.78 27.10 -5.82
N ALA A 304 14.19 26.29 -6.82
CA ALA A 304 15.42 25.51 -6.76
C ALA A 304 16.66 26.39 -6.53
N LEU A 305 16.75 27.53 -7.25
CA LEU A 305 17.85 28.50 -7.08
C LEU A 305 17.86 29.13 -5.67
N SER A 306 16.69 29.46 -5.14
CA SER A 306 16.56 30.00 -3.77
C SER A 306 17.06 29.03 -2.72
N ILE A 307 16.67 27.75 -2.83
CA ILE A 307 17.13 26.69 -1.91
C ILE A 307 18.66 26.51 -2.03
N ARG A 308 19.22 26.49 -3.26
CA ARG A 308 20.67 26.39 -3.47
C ARG A 308 21.45 27.54 -2.80
N ARG A 309 20.96 28.78 -2.93
CA ARG A 309 21.56 29.93 -2.24
C ARG A 309 21.55 29.76 -0.72
N SER A 310 20.42 29.31 -0.17
CA SER A 310 20.29 29.03 1.26
C SER A 310 21.24 27.91 1.75
N LEU A 311 21.48 26.89 0.93
CA LEU A 311 22.47 25.83 1.24
C LEU A 311 23.92 26.37 1.21
N ALA A 312 24.24 27.25 0.24
CA ALA A 312 25.58 27.83 0.13
C ALA A 312 25.93 28.76 1.30
N THR A 313 24.93 29.42 1.90
CA THR A 313 25.14 30.32 3.08
C THR A 313 25.23 29.59 4.41
N ARG A 314 24.89 28.28 4.46
CA ARG A 314 24.93 27.45 5.68
C ARG A 314 26.20 26.62 5.83
N ASN A 315 27.04 26.59 4.78
CA ASN A 315 28.38 25.99 4.79
C ASN A 315 29.41 27.06 5.02
#